data_6524c0a91247019dc23ad0b707891816
#
_entry.id   6524c0a91247019dc23ad0b707891816
#
_cell.length_a   1.000
_cell.length_b   1.000
_cell.length_c   1.000
_cell.angle_alpha   90.00
_cell.angle_beta   90.00
_cell.angle_gamma   90.00
#
_symmetry.space_group_name_H-M   'P 1'
#
loop_
_entity.id
_entity.type
_entity.pdbx_description
1 polymer ?
#
loop_
_entity_poly.entity_id
_entity_poly.type
_entity_poly.pdbx_seq_one_letter_code
_entity_poly.pdbx_strand_id
1 'polypeptide(L)'
;MRTIRNLFFIGMILGTFSLYAQEEKDIPSTRIDKQPYYLKIDTLTGEKKEIPFSNFAHRWVTKNLKYPERGIEEKIQGIVIVIFKIDEKGIFSIEEIREGDPLLREELCRVFDGFPQLFPALQGDKPVSITIAYPIAFWLAK
;
A
#
# COMPACT_ATOMS: atom_id res chain seq x y z
N MET A 1 3.29 -20.30 19.43
CA MET A 1 3.16 -20.47 19.10
C MET A 1 3.41 -20.47 18.89
N ARG A 2 3.34 -20.37 19.29
CA ARG A 2 3.51 -20.54 19.14
C ARG A 2 4.32 -20.55 18.89
N THR A 3 4.50 -20.48 19.30
CA THR A 3 4.99 -20.62 19.03
C THR A 3 5.75 -20.48 19.00
N ILE A 4 6.15 -20.48 19.49
CA ILE A 4 6.58 -20.60 19.41
C ILE A 4 7.01 -20.59 19.78
N ARG A 5 7.11 -20.84 20.26
CA ARG A 5 7.30 -21.14 20.55
C ARG A 5 8.02 -21.30 20.66
N ASN A 6 8.34 -21.40 21.11
CA ASN A 6 8.77 -21.70 21.04
C ASN A 6 9.71 -21.76 21.01
N LEU A 7 10.17 -21.91 21.42
CA LEU A 7 10.75 -22.11 21.23
C LEU A 7 11.58 -21.93 21.30
N PHE A 8 12.09 -22.03 21.63
CA PHE A 8 12.57 -22.00 21.49
C PHE A 8 13.26 -21.89 21.66
N PHE A 9 13.73 -22.15 22.07
CA PHE A 9 14.21 -22.20 22.02
C PHE A 9 14.96 -22.06 21.98
N ILE A 10 15.27 -22.11 22.12
CA ILE A 10 15.83 -22.04 21.85
C ILE A 10 16.62 -21.70 21.75
N GLY A 11 17.27 -21.65 21.95
CA GLY A 11 17.73 -21.37 21.77
C GLY A 11 18.44 -20.91 21.43
N MET A 12 18.81 -21.12 21.42
CA MET A 12 19.14 -20.71 20.94
C MET A 12 19.45 -20.16 20.49
N ILE A 13 19.69 -20.28 20.72
CA ILE A 13 19.63 -19.84 20.13
C ILE A 13 19.78 -19.08 19.78
N LEU A 14 20.23 -19.08 20.06
CA LEU A 14 20.02 -18.28 19.45
C LEU A 14 20.01 -17.55 18.86
N GLY A 15 20.39 -17.64 18.79
CA GLY A 15 19.99 -16.92 18.22
C GLY A 15 19.84 -16.41 17.61
N THR A 16 19.85 -16.59 17.78
CA THR A 16 19.23 -16.15 17.10
C THR A 16 18.58 -15.59 16.67
N PHE A 17 18.40 -15.60 16.98
CA PHE A 17 17.36 -15.07 16.53
C PHE A 17 17.21 -14.14 16.18
N SER A 18 17.42 -14.06 16.15
CA SER A 18 16.90 -13.26 15.78
C SER A 18 16.86 -12.51 15.09
N LEU A 19 17.09 -12.64 15.10
CA LEU A 19 16.57 -12.10 14.42
C LEU A 19 15.97 -11.74 13.78
N TYR A 20 15.75 -12.00 13.86
CA TYR A 20 14.81 -11.91 13.24
C TYR A 20 14.25 -11.14 12.80
N ALA A 21 14.36 -11.14 12.87
CA ALA A 21 13.73 -10.63 12.46
C ALA A 21 13.34 -9.81 12.53
N GLN A 22 13.48 -9.59 12.77
CA GLN A 22 13.04 -8.78 12.85
C GLN A 22 12.39 -8.20 12.19
N GLU A 23 12.07 -8.59 12.13
CA GLU A 23 11.33 -8.32 11.39
C GLU A 23 11.00 -7.18 11.18
N GLU A 24 10.98 -6.86 10.17
CA GLU A 24 10.63 -5.63 10.05
C GLU A 24 9.26 -5.43 10.38
N LYS A 25 9.04 -4.49 11.17
CA LYS A 25 7.78 -4.25 11.67
C LYS A 25 7.24 -3.00 11.06
N ASP A 26 6.11 -3.11 10.39
CA ASP A 26 5.50 -1.94 9.80
C ASP A 26 5.06 -0.97 10.88
N ILE A 27 5.35 0.29 10.67
CA ILE A 27 4.96 1.35 11.59
C ILE A 27 3.56 1.81 11.22
N PRO A 28 2.65 1.89 12.17
CA PRO A 28 1.33 2.44 11.88
C PRO A 28 1.45 3.85 11.32
N SER A 29 0.67 4.15 10.29
CA SER A 29 0.79 5.42 9.60
C SER A 29 0.57 6.63 10.51
N THR A 30 -0.08 6.43 11.66
CA THR A 30 -0.32 7.51 12.60
C THR A 30 0.90 7.87 13.42
N ARG A 31 1.98 7.07 13.32
CA ARG A 31 3.17 7.29 14.14
C ARG A 31 4.38 7.71 13.32
N ILE A 32 4.15 8.15 12.09
CA ILE A 32 5.26 8.58 11.24
C ILE A 32 5.29 10.10 11.17
N ASP A 33 6.48 10.64 10.94
CA ASP A 33 6.66 12.09 10.89
C ASP A 33 6.42 12.64 9.50
N LYS A 34 6.70 11.85 8.47
CA LYS A 34 6.44 12.28 7.10
C LYS A 34 5.85 11.13 6.33
N GLN A 35 4.74 11.40 5.65
CA GLN A 35 4.05 10.41 4.82
C GLN A 35 4.84 10.15 3.53
N PRO A 36 4.65 8.99 2.92
CA PRO A 36 5.27 8.75 1.62
C PRO A 36 4.73 9.76 0.60
N TYR A 37 5.53 10.06 -0.39
CA TYR A 37 5.11 11.01 -1.42
C TYR A 37 5.73 10.67 -2.76
N TYR A 38 5.10 11.16 -3.82
CA TYR A 38 5.61 11.07 -5.17
C TYR A 38 6.25 12.42 -5.51
N LEU A 39 7.44 12.38 -6.11
CA LEU A 39 8.11 13.61 -6.49
C LEU A 39 7.88 13.88 -7.97
N LYS A 40 7.11 14.90 -8.26
CA LYS A 40 6.88 15.32 -9.63
C LYS A 40 7.90 16.39 -9.99
N ILE A 41 8.56 16.22 -11.14
CA ILE A 41 9.52 17.18 -11.60
C ILE A 41 9.01 17.75 -12.92
N ASP A 42 8.90 19.07 -12.97
CA ASP A 42 8.52 19.74 -14.20
C ASP A 42 9.74 19.79 -15.09
N THR A 43 9.65 19.15 -16.27
CA THR A 43 10.79 19.03 -17.15
C THR A 43 11.18 20.33 -17.81
N LEU A 44 10.29 21.30 -17.85
CA LEU A 44 10.58 22.58 -18.47
C LEU A 44 11.23 23.55 -17.51
N THR A 45 10.76 23.60 -16.27
CA THR A 45 11.26 24.56 -15.29
C THR A 45 12.21 23.93 -14.29
N GLY A 46 12.20 22.61 -14.19
CA GLY A 46 12.99 21.90 -13.17
C GLY A 46 12.36 21.97 -11.80
N GLU A 47 11.17 22.54 -11.69
CA GLU A 47 10.51 22.69 -10.41
C GLU A 47 10.10 21.33 -9.86
N LYS A 48 10.31 21.13 -8.56
CA LYS A 48 9.98 19.87 -7.89
C LYS A 48 8.79 20.06 -7.00
N LYS A 49 7.86 19.11 -7.05
CA LYS A 49 6.66 19.17 -6.22
C LYS A 49 6.41 17.83 -5.57
N GLU A 50 6.28 17.81 -4.26
CA GLU A 50 5.95 16.61 -3.52
C GLU A 50 4.45 16.44 -3.50
N ILE A 51 3.99 15.26 -3.89
CA ILE A 51 2.57 14.93 -3.88
C ILE A 51 2.38 13.82 -2.87
N PRO A 52 1.66 14.08 -1.76
CA PRO A 52 1.46 13.03 -0.74
C PRO A 52 0.83 11.79 -1.33
N PHE A 53 1.16 10.63 -0.73
CA PHE A 53 0.70 9.35 -1.25
C PHE A 53 -0.82 9.33 -1.46
N SER A 54 -1.59 9.81 -0.49
CA SER A 54 -3.03 9.74 -0.60
C SER A 54 -3.55 10.49 -1.84
N ASN A 55 -3.01 11.67 -2.09
CA ASN A 55 -3.41 12.46 -3.25
C ASN A 55 -2.96 11.80 -4.55
N PHE A 56 -1.74 11.27 -4.55
CA PHE A 56 -1.22 10.62 -5.74
C PHE A 56 -2.01 9.36 -6.06
N ALA A 57 -2.28 8.55 -5.04
CA ALA A 57 -3.04 7.32 -5.23
C ALA A 57 -4.45 7.60 -5.73
N HIS A 58 -5.08 8.63 -5.18
CA HIS A 58 -6.41 9.01 -5.60
C HIS A 58 -6.43 9.39 -7.09
N ARG A 59 -5.46 10.19 -7.52
CA ARG A 59 -5.35 10.57 -8.92
C ARG A 59 -5.05 9.38 -9.81
N TRP A 60 -4.20 8.49 -9.33
CA TRP A 60 -3.84 7.29 -10.08
C TRP A 60 -5.05 6.42 -10.32
N VAL A 61 -5.85 6.19 -9.27
CA VAL A 61 -7.05 5.38 -9.39
C VAL A 61 -8.05 6.06 -10.32
N THR A 62 -8.29 7.36 -10.11
CA THR A 62 -9.27 8.09 -10.92
C THR A 62 -8.91 8.05 -12.39
N LYS A 63 -7.62 8.13 -12.69
CA LYS A 63 -7.17 8.17 -14.08
C LYS A 63 -7.20 6.80 -14.74
N ASN A 64 -6.92 5.75 -13.99
CA ASN A 64 -6.73 4.43 -14.58
C ASN A 64 -7.86 3.45 -14.36
N LEU A 65 -8.78 3.76 -13.47
CA LEU A 65 -9.87 2.84 -13.12
C LEU A 65 -10.86 2.74 -14.27
N LYS A 66 -11.21 1.50 -14.60
CA LYS A 66 -12.27 1.23 -15.54
C LYS A 66 -13.27 0.30 -14.88
N TYR A 67 -14.52 0.66 -14.92
CA TYR A 67 -15.54 -0.22 -14.38
C TYR A 67 -15.62 -1.45 -15.26
N PRO A 68 -15.51 -2.67 -14.73
CA PRO A 68 -15.62 -3.87 -15.55
C PRO A 68 -16.97 -3.94 -16.24
N GLU A 69 -16.99 -4.31 -17.52
CA GLU A 69 -18.22 -4.38 -18.27
C GLU A 69 -19.25 -5.27 -17.60
N ARG A 70 -18.83 -6.46 -17.18
CA ARG A 70 -19.73 -7.37 -16.49
C ARG A 70 -20.24 -6.77 -15.19
N GLY A 71 -19.42 -5.97 -14.53
CA GLY A 71 -19.84 -5.30 -13.32
C GLY A 71 -20.95 -4.30 -13.59
N ILE A 72 -20.90 -3.63 -14.74
CA ILE A 72 -21.96 -2.70 -15.11
C ILE A 72 -23.23 -3.46 -15.42
N GLU A 73 -23.12 -4.53 -16.22
CA GLU A 73 -24.28 -5.32 -16.62
C GLU A 73 -24.98 -5.94 -15.44
N GLU A 74 -24.20 -6.45 -14.49
CA GLU A 74 -24.77 -7.13 -13.32
C GLU A 74 -24.97 -6.19 -12.15
N LYS A 75 -24.73 -4.88 -12.37
CA LYS A 75 -24.92 -3.85 -11.35
C LYS A 75 -24.16 -4.14 -10.08
N ILE A 76 -22.91 -4.59 -10.25
CA ILE A 76 -22.04 -4.90 -9.12
C ILE A 76 -21.45 -3.60 -8.59
N GLN A 77 -21.69 -3.31 -7.34
CA GLN A 77 -21.21 -2.10 -6.67
C GLN A 77 -20.71 -2.45 -5.28
N GLY A 78 -20.01 -1.52 -4.65
CA GLY A 78 -19.59 -1.71 -3.28
C GLY A 78 -18.23 -1.12 -3.02
N ILE A 79 -17.74 -1.38 -1.81
CA ILE A 79 -16.47 -0.87 -1.35
C ILE A 79 -15.47 -2.01 -1.31
N VAL A 80 -14.28 -1.76 -1.85
CA VAL A 80 -13.17 -2.72 -1.79
C VAL A 80 -12.07 -2.06 -0.96
N ILE A 81 -11.55 -2.78 0.01
CA ILE A 81 -10.48 -2.25 0.86
C ILE A 81 -9.17 -2.87 0.43
N VAL A 82 -8.23 -2.03 0.01
CA VAL A 82 -6.91 -2.47 -0.41
C VAL A 82 -5.92 -2.16 0.70
N ILE A 83 -5.17 -3.17 1.11
CA ILE A 83 -4.13 -2.99 2.11
C ILE A 83 -2.82 -2.89 1.36
N PHE A 84 -2.19 -1.72 1.43
CA PHE A 84 -0.92 -1.47 0.76
C PHE A 84 0.23 -1.56 1.73
N LYS A 85 1.38 -1.94 1.23
CA LYS A 85 2.63 -1.77 1.94
C LYS A 85 3.55 -0.89 1.11
N ILE A 86 4.16 0.09 1.76
CA ILE A 86 5.20 0.91 1.14
C ILE A 86 6.44 0.73 1.98
N ASP A 87 7.47 0.11 1.42
CA ASP A 87 8.63 -0.27 2.20
C ASP A 87 9.62 0.89 2.35
N GLU A 88 10.75 0.64 3.00
CA GLU A 88 11.73 1.69 3.27
C GLU A 88 12.36 2.27 2.03
N LYS A 89 12.23 1.59 0.90
CA LYS A 89 12.72 2.09 -0.37
C LYS A 89 11.64 2.79 -1.16
N GLY A 90 10.43 2.85 -0.62
CA GLY A 90 9.31 3.46 -1.31
C GLY A 90 8.63 2.54 -2.31
N ILE A 91 8.95 1.24 -2.27
CA ILE A 91 8.35 0.30 -3.19
C ILE A 91 6.97 -0.09 -2.68
N PHE A 92 6.00 0.07 -3.55
CA PHE A 92 4.60 -0.17 -3.27
C PHE A 92 4.26 -1.61 -3.58
N SER A 93 3.43 -2.22 -2.74
CA SER A 93 2.88 -3.55 -3.03
C SER A 93 1.51 -3.67 -2.39
N ILE A 94 0.69 -4.55 -2.95
CA ILE A 94 -0.61 -4.86 -2.38
C ILE A 94 -0.42 -6.08 -1.49
N GLU A 95 -0.71 -5.91 -0.20
CA GLU A 95 -0.61 -7.02 0.74
C GLU A 95 -1.85 -7.86 0.72
N GLU A 96 -3.00 -7.19 0.62
CA GLU A 96 -4.26 -7.90 0.75
C GLU A 96 -5.36 -7.03 0.15
N ILE A 97 -6.38 -7.65 -0.41
CA ILE A 97 -7.59 -6.95 -0.84
C ILE A 97 -8.75 -7.58 -0.10
N ARG A 98 -9.47 -6.77 0.65
CA ARG A 98 -10.58 -7.23 1.46
C ARG A 98 -11.90 -6.76 0.89
N GLU A 99 -12.91 -7.61 1.03
CA GLU A 99 -14.28 -7.30 0.67
C GLU A 99 -14.41 -7.00 -0.81
N GLY A 100 -15.62 -6.80 -1.22
CA GLY A 100 -15.90 -6.47 -2.60
C GLY A 100 -15.98 -7.69 -3.50
N ASP A 101 -16.63 -7.47 -4.62
CA ASP A 101 -16.83 -8.52 -5.61
C ASP A 101 -15.50 -8.85 -6.31
N PRO A 102 -15.27 -10.11 -6.67
CA PRO A 102 -14.02 -10.48 -7.34
C PRO A 102 -13.72 -9.68 -8.59
N LEU A 103 -14.73 -9.25 -9.35
CA LEU A 103 -14.50 -8.43 -10.54
C LEU A 103 -13.88 -7.08 -10.19
N LEU A 104 -14.38 -6.47 -9.11
CA LEU A 104 -13.85 -5.17 -8.67
C LEU A 104 -12.45 -5.33 -8.11
N ARG A 105 -12.21 -6.43 -7.40
CA ARG A 105 -10.90 -6.70 -6.82
C ARG A 105 -9.86 -6.91 -7.92
N GLU A 106 -10.24 -7.62 -8.96
CA GLU A 106 -9.35 -7.87 -10.07
C GLU A 106 -9.00 -6.57 -10.79
N GLU A 107 -9.99 -5.70 -10.95
CA GLU A 107 -9.75 -4.41 -11.59
C GLU A 107 -8.74 -3.58 -10.80
N LEU A 108 -8.83 -3.61 -9.46
CA LEU A 108 -7.89 -2.85 -8.65
C LEU A 108 -6.47 -3.39 -8.75
N CYS A 109 -6.32 -4.70 -8.86
CA CYS A 109 -5.00 -5.26 -9.10
C CYS A 109 -4.43 -4.73 -10.42
N ARG A 110 -5.26 -4.63 -11.44
CA ARG A 110 -4.83 -4.10 -12.73
C ARG A 110 -4.45 -2.62 -12.62
N VAL A 111 -5.26 -1.85 -11.89
CA VAL A 111 -5.02 -0.41 -11.75
C VAL A 111 -3.68 -0.13 -11.10
N PHE A 112 -3.33 -0.90 -10.09
CA PHE A 112 -2.10 -0.66 -9.34
C PHE A 112 -0.89 -1.37 -9.92
N ASP A 113 -1.08 -2.12 -11.00
CA ASP A 113 0.05 -2.70 -11.71
C ASP A 113 0.83 -1.55 -12.36
N GLY A 114 2.11 -1.47 -12.09
CA GLY A 114 2.93 -0.38 -12.62
C GLY A 114 2.88 0.89 -11.79
N PHE A 115 2.31 0.84 -10.59
CA PHE A 115 2.33 1.98 -9.70
C PHE A 115 3.79 2.37 -9.42
N PRO A 116 4.14 3.66 -9.52
CA PRO A 116 5.54 4.04 -9.46
C PRO A 116 6.11 3.97 -8.05
N GLN A 117 7.45 3.97 -7.99
CA GLN A 117 8.15 4.02 -6.72
C GLN A 117 7.97 5.40 -6.10
N LEU A 118 7.80 5.42 -4.79
CA LEU A 118 7.59 6.64 -4.03
C LEU A 118 8.83 6.94 -3.18
N PHE A 119 8.84 8.09 -2.55
CA PHE A 119 9.75 8.34 -1.45
C PHE A 119 9.09 7.78 -0.21
N PRO A 120 9.82 7.04 0.63
CA PRO A 120 9.20 6.32 1.74
C PRO A 120 8.79 7.24 2.87
N ALA A 121 7.98 6.70 3.78
CA ALA A 121 7.64 7.39 5.01
C ALA A 121 8.87 7.55 5.86
N LEU A 122 8.90 8.60 6.67
CA LEU A 122 10.02 8.84 7.57
C LEU A 122 9.55 8.90 9.00
N GLN A 123 10.36 8.33 9.88
CA GLN A 123 10.21 8.49 11.31
C GLN A 123 11.50 9.15 11.78
N GLY A 124 11.42 10.45 12.08
CA GLY A 124 12.61 11.25 12.17
C GLY A 124 13.23 11.36 10.79
N ASP A 125 14.50 11.09 10.67
CA ASP A 125 15.18 11.10 9.37
C ASP A 125 15.29 9.70 8.79
N LYS A 126 14.67 8.72 9.42
CA LYS A 126 14.86 7.33 9.06
C LYS A 126 13.70 6.83 8.20
N PRO A 127 13.97 6.26 7.01
CA PRO A 127 12.91 5.65 6.20
C PRO A 127 12.34 4.44 6.91
N VAL A 128 11.02 4.31 6.88
CA VAL A 128 10.33 3.19 7.53
C VAL A 128 9.28 2.62 6.59
N SER A 129 8.97 1.36 6.83
CA SER A 129 7.92 0.67 6.10
C SER A 129 6.58 0.95 6.77
N ILE A 130 5.53 1.15 5.98
CA ILE A 130 4.19 1.36 6.54
C ILE A 130 3.17 0.53 5.78
N THR A 131 2.07 0.27 6.45
CA THR A 131 0.93 -0.43 5.86
C THR A 131 -0.28 0.49 5.98
N ILE A 132 -0.99 0.65 4.87
CA ILE A 132 -2.12 1.57 4.80
C ILE A 132 -3.34 0.83 4.26
N ALA A 133 -4.48 1.01 4.92
CA ALA A 133 -5.76 0.50 4.42
C ALA A 133 -6.43 1.60 3.62
N TYR A 134 -6.81 1.30 2.39
CA TYR A 134 -7.34 2.30 1.46
C TYR A 134 -8.65 1.79 0.88
N PRO A 135 -9.78 2.37 1.29
CA PRO A 135 -11.08 1.94 0.74
C PRO A 135 -11.36 2.64 -0.59
N ILE A 136 -11.87 1.87 -1.53
CA ILE A 136 -12.23 2.39 -2.84
C ILE A 136 -13.67 2.00 -3.12
N ALA A 137 -14.49 2.98 -3.41
CA ALA A 137 -15.92 2.78 -3.63
C ALA A 137 -16.24 2.72 -5.13
N PHE A 138 -16.98 1.72 -5.51
CA PHE A 138 -17.46 1.55 -6.88
C PHE A 138 -18.96 1.78 -6.91
N TRP A 139 -19.39 2.86 -7.55
CA TRP A 139 -20.80 3.17 -7.66
C TRP A 139 -21.14 3.44 -9.11
N LEU A 140 -22.28 2.92 -9.53
CA LEU A 140 -22.76 3.16 -10.89
C LEU A 140 -23.64 4.41 -10.90
N ALA A 141 -23.50 5.19 -11.96
CA ALA A 141 -24.34 6.36 -12.14
C ALA A 141 -25.75 5.89 -12.46
N LYS A 142 -26.73 6.68 -12.09
CA LYS A 142 -28.13 6.38 -12.38
C LYS A 142 -28.52 6.85 -13.76
#